data_5e60506ec6392f7255ace8f71869ed3e
#
_entry.id   5e60506ec6392f7255ace8f71869ed3e
#
_cell.length_a   1.000
_cell.length_b   1.000
_cell.length_c   1.000
_cell.angle_alpha   90.00
_cell.angle_beta   90.00
_cell.angle_gamma   90.00
#
_symmetry.space_group_name_H-M   'P 1'
#
loop_
_entity.id
_entity.type
_entity.pdbx_description
1 polymer ?
#
loop_
_entity_poly.entity_id
_entity_poly.type
_entity_poly.pdbx_seq_one_letter_code
_entity_poly.pdbx_strand_id
1 'polypeptide(L)'
;MDFMEGCPTCENWDKEEHPGAIMENELARATFADRYREGHSIVTVKRHMISPSFLQPDEQAAVFDLIAKVSKALEEKYGARKTYVLMIGDGDKFQHLHFHLIPKHRYLPSMGVYCFQKLFEAEPNRETPLDERNALAAKIKDMIERG
;
A
#
# COMPACT_ATOMS: atom_id res chain seq x y z
N MET A 1 7.51 6.30 -19.86
CA MET A 1 8.90 6.01 -19.47
C MET A 1 8.91 4.93 -18.40
N ASP A 2 9.78 3.96 -18.57
CA ASP A 2 9.81 2.82 -17.64
C ASP A 2 10.57 3.12 -16.34
N PHE A 3 11.38 4.16 -16.36
CA PHE A 3 12.20 4.62 -15.24
C PHE A 3 12.28 6.15 -15.28
N MET A 4 12.22 6.78 -14.12
CA MET A 4 12.38 8.23 -14.00
C MET A 4 13.54 8.55 -13.07
N GLU A 5 14.56 9.21 -13.59
CA GLU A 5 15.70 9.68 -12.80
C GLU A 5 15.24 10.65 -11.71
N GLY A 6 15.76 10.47 -10.51
CA GLY A 6 15.38 11.25 -9.34
C GLY A 6 14.12 10.77 -8.63
N CYS A 7 13.33 9.88 -9.24
CA CYS A 7 12.18 9.29 -8.58
C CYS A 7 12.65 8.28 -7.50
N PRO A 8 12.35 8.50 -6.22
CA PRO A 8 12.81 7.60 -5.16
C PRO A 8 12.38 6.16 -5.34
N THR A 9 11.16 5.92 -5.82
CA THR A 9 10.67 4.57 -6.08
C THR A 9 11.48 3.88 -7.16
N CYS A 10 11.73 4.54 -8.28
CA CYS A 10 12.53 3.98 -9.37
C CYS A 10 13.96 3.66 -8.94
N GLU A 11 14.61 4.62 -8.26
CA GLU A 11 16.01 4.49 -7.87
C GLU A 11 16.25 3.49 -6.74
N ASN A 12 15.23 3.25 -5.92
CA ASN A 12 15.35 2.33 -4.77
C ASN A 12 14.74 0.95 -5.03
N TRP A 13 14.14 0.71 -6.19
CA TRP A 13 13.40 -0.53 -6.43
C TRP A 13 14.22 -1.80 -6.22
N ASP A 14 15.43 -1.82 -6.72
CA ASP A 14 16.30 -2.99 -6.69
C ASP A 14 17.22 -3.07 -5.45
N LYS A 15 17.04 -2.20 -4.46
CA LYS A 15 17.75 -2.29 -3.18
C LYS A 15 17.32 -3.55 -2.42
N GLU A 16 18.24 -4.11 -1.65
CA GLU A 16 17.99 -5.32 -0.88
C GLU A 16 16.96 -5.12 0.24
N GLU A 17 16.96 -3.93 0.85
CA GLU A 17 16.10 -3.62 1.97
C GLU A 17 15.00 -2.63 1.59
N HIS A 18 13.76 -3.00 1.89
CA HIS A 18 12.59 -2.14 1.74
C HIS A 18 11.84 -2.07 3.06
N PRO A 19 11.86 -0.90 3.74
CA PRO A 19 11.16 -0.72 5.01
C PRO A 19 9.68 -1.10 4.91
N GLY A 20 9.25 -1.99 5.81
CA GLY A 20 7.85 -2.40 5.88
C GLY A 20 7.36 -3.27 4.72
N ALA A 21 8.27 -3.84 3.92
CA ALA A 21 7.89 -4.70 2.80
C ALA A 21 7.10 -5.92 3.28
N ILE A 22 5.89 -6.10 2.73
CA ILE A 22 5.01 -7.23 3.04
C ILE A 22 5.27 -8.38 2.09
N MET A 23 5.15 -8.12 0.80
CA MET A 23 5.45 -9.08 -0.26
C MET A 23 5.59 -8.37 -1.60
N GLU A 24 6.15 -9.07 -2.55
CA GLU A 24 6.30 -8.57 -3.92
C GLU A 24 6.12 -9.69 -4.94
N ASN A 25 5.88 -9.28 -6.17
CA ASN A 25 6.01 -10.11 -7.34
C ASN A 25 6.94 -9.41 -8.34
N GLU A 26 7.04 -9.90 -9.55
CA GLU A 26 7.96 -9.34 -10.55
C GLU A 26 7.68 -7.88 -10.91
N LEU A 27 6.43 -7.42 -10.78
CA LEU A 27 5.97 -6.14 -11.32
C LEU A 27 5.42 -5.16 -10.26
N ALA A 28 5.26 -5.61 -9.01
CA ALA A 28 4.68 -4.79 -7.95
C ALA A 28 5.19 -5.20 -6.56
N ARG A 29 5.05 -4.29 -5.61
CA ARG A 29 5.44 -4.50 -4.21
C ARG A 29 4.41 -3.92 -3.28
N ALA A 30 4.09 -4.65 -2.22
CA ALA A 30 3.26 -4.19 -1.13
C ALA A 30 4.12 -3.87 0.09
N THR A 31 3.91 -2.69 0.67
CA THR A 31 4.61 -2.22 1.88
C THR A 31 3.63 -1.59 2.86
N PHE A 32 3.95 -1.60 4.15
CA PHE A 32 3.25 -0.74 5.11
C PHE A 32 3.66 0.72 4.94
N ALA A 33 2.67 1.61 5.03
CA ALA A 33 2.93 3.04 5.13
C ALA A 33 3.58 3.37 6.49
N ASP A 34 4.43 4.37 6.51
CA ASP A 34 5.12 4.81 7.73
C ASP A 34 4.26 5.69 8.63
N ARG A 35 3.14 6.19 8.10
CA ARG A 35 2.23 7.12 8.78
C ARG A 35 0.79 6.67 8.61
N TYR A 36 -0.11 7.46 9.15
CA TYR A 36 -1.55 7.33 9.07
C TYR A 36 -2.09 6.20 9.96
N ARG A 37 -3.11 5.51 9.51
CA ARG A 37 -3.83 4.54 10.33
C ARG A 37 -3.13 3.21 10.41
N GLU A 38 -3.39 2.51 11.47
CA GLU A 38 -2.92 1.14 11.65
C GLU A 38 -3.37 0.26 10.46
N GLY A 39 -2.44 -0.48 9.91
CA GLY A 39 -2.69 -1.35 8.75
C GLY A 39 -2.67 -0.64 7.40
N HIS A 40 -2.48 0.68 7.35
CA HIS A 40 -2.35 1.41 6.10
C HIS A 40 -1.17 0.86 5.30
N SER A 41 -1.45 0.31 4.14
CA SER A 41 -0.47 -0.30 3.26
C SER A 41 -0.49 0.34 1.88
N ILE A 42 0.56 0.12 1.12
CA ILE A 42 0.71 0.69 -0.22
C ILE A 42 1.13 -0.42 -1.17
N VAL A 43 0.48 -0.51 -2.32
CA VAL A 43 0.93 -1.36 -3.43
C VAL A 43 1.44 -0.45 -4.55
N THR A 44 2.70 -0.61 -4.88
CA THR A 44 3.41 0.20 -5.86
C THR A 44 3.77 -0.64 -7.07
N VAL A 45 3.53 -0.13 -8.28
CA VAL A 45 3.97 -0.76 -9.51
C VAL A 45 5.45 -0.48 -9.76
N LYS A 46 6.18 -1.43 -10.33
CA LYS A 46 7.63 -1.28 -10.57
C LYS A 46 7.92 -0.21 -11.61
N ARG A 47 7.30 -0.32 -12.78
CA ARG A 47 7.52 0.59 -13.91
C ARG A 47 6.96 1.97 -13.58
N HIS A 48 7.70 3.02 -13.92
CA HIS A 48 7.24 4.39 -13.68
C HIS A 48 6.04 4.74 -14.55
N MET A 49 4.96 5.16 -13.90
CA MET A 49 3.77 5.72 -14.53
C MET A 49 3.00 6.54 -13.49
N ILE A 50 2.15 7.43 -13.93
CA ILE A 50 1.40 8.33 -13.04
C ILE A 50 -0.09 7.98 -12.96
N SER A 51 -0.58 7.09 -13.81
CA SER A 51 -2.01 6.78 -13.87
C SER A 51 -2.25 5.30 -14.16
N PRO A 52 -3.31 4.71 -13.61
CA PRO A 52 -3.70 3.33 -13.92
C PRO A 52 -3.95 3.07 -15.41
N SER A 53 -4.25 4.11 -16.18
CA SER A 53 -4.48 3.99 -17.63
C SER A 53 -3.27 3.47 -18.41
N PHE A 54 -2.08 3.55 -17.81
CA PHE A 54 -0.84 3.06 -18.43
C PHE A 54 -0.50 1.62 -18.07
N LEU A 55 -1.25 0.99 -17.15
CA LEU A 55 -1.00 -0.40 -16.74
C LEU A 55 -1.21 -1.37 -17.91
N GLN A 56 -0.21 -2.18 -18.17
CA GLN A 56 -0.35 -3.31 -19.09
C GLN A 56 -1.11 -4.46 -18.42
N PRO A 57 -1.69 -5.43 -19.18
CA PRO A 57 -2.47 -6.53 -18.60
C PRO A 57 -1.74 -7.34 -17.53
N ASP A 58 -0.46 -7.59 -17.71
CA ASP A 58 0.37 -8.31 -16.73
C ASP A 58 0.61 -7.47 -15.46
N GLU A 59 0.79 -6.18 -15.61
CA GLU A 59 0.90 -5.23 -14.49
C GLU A 59 -0.42 -5.11 -13.74
N GLN A 60 -1.54 -5.06 -14.44
CA GLN A 60 -2.88 -5.08 -13.84
C GLN A 60 -3.05 -6.32 -12.96
N ALA A 61 -2.74 -7.48 -13.50
CA ALA A 61 -2.83 -8.74 -12.76
C ALA A 61 -1.90 -8.75 -11.54
N ALA A 62 -0.64 -8.31 -11.69
CA ALA A 62 0.34 -8.28 -10.62
C ALA A 62 -0.06 -7.35 -9.47
N VAL A 63 -0.53 -6.15 -9.80
CA VAL A 63 -0.97 -5.14 -8.82
C VAL A 63 -2.20 -5.63 -8.05
N PHE A 64 -3.24 -6.09 -8.75
CA PHE A 64 -4.47 -6.53 -8.10
C PHE A 64 -4.33 -7.86 -7.37
N ASP A 65 -3.41 -8.72 -7.76
CA ASP A 65 -3.06 -9.91 -6.96
C ASP A 65 -2.56 -9.51 -5.56
N LEU A 66 -1.65 -8.54 -5.48
CA LEU A 66 -1.17 -8.03 -4.20
C LEU A 66 -2.26 -7.29 -3.42
N ILE A 67 -3.04 -6.45 -4.09
CA ILE A 67 -4.16 -5.75 -3.46
C ILE A 67 -5.12 -6.74 -2.80
N ALA A 68 -5.52 -7.79 -3.51
CA ALA A 68 -6.44 -8.80 -2.98
C ALA A 68 -5.85 -9.57 -1.80
N LYS A 69 -4.63 -10.04 -1.91
CA LYS A 69 -3.95 -10.80 -0.85
C LYS A 69 -3.74 -9.99 0.43
N VAL A 70 -3.23 -8.77 0.27
CA VAL A 70 -2.97 -7.89 1.42
C VAL A 70 -4.28 -7.45 2.06
N SER A 71 -5.28 -7.07 1.26
CA SER A 71 -6.60 -6.69 1.78
C SER A 71 -7.23 -7.79 2.63
N LYS A 72 -7.21 -9.03 2.14
CA LYS A 72 -7.73 -10.17 2.89
C LYS A 72 -7.05 -10.33 4.26
N ALA A 73 -5.73 -10.25 4.27
CA ALA A 73 -4.96 -10.37 5.53
C ALA A 73 -5.22 -9.21 6.49
N LEU A 74 -5.33 -7.99 5.99
CA LEU A 74 -5.66 -6.81 6.81
C LEU A 74 -7.07 -6.91 7.39
N GLU A 75 -8.04 -7.34 6.59
CA GLU A 75 -9.42 -7.51 7.03
C GLU A 75 -9.51 -8.56 8.14
N GLU A 76 -8.82 -9.67 7.98
CA GLU A 76 -8.75 -10.74 8.98
C GLU A 76 -8.08 -10.25 10.28
N LYS A 77 -6.90 -9.61 10.15
CA LYS A 77 -6.14 -9.12 11.30
C LYS A 77 -6.90 -8.10 12.14
N TYR A 78 -7.58 -7.16 11.50
CA TYR A 78 -8.23 -6.04 12.17
C TYR A 78 -9.74 -6.20 12.34
N GLY A 79 -10.30 -7.31 11.91
CA GLY A 79 -11.75 -7.53 11.94
C GLY A 79 -12.51 -6.54 11.07
N ALA A 80 -11.90 -6.09 10.00
CA ALA A 80 -12.49 -5.11 9.09
C ALA A 80 -13.41 -5.79 8.07
N ARG A 81 -14.49 -5.11 7.69
CA ARG A 81 -15.45 -5.63 6.70
C ARG A 81 -14.96 -5.50 5.26
N LYS A 82 -14.08 -4.55 5.02
CA LYS A 82 -13.53 -4.25 3.70
C LYS A 82 -12.24 -3.46 3.82
N THR A 83 -11.54 -3.33 2.71
CA THR A 83 -10.40 -2.45 2.56
C THR A 83 -10.74 -1.37 1.54
N TYR A 84 -10.49 -0.12 1.90
CA TYR A 84 -10.56 0.98 0.94
C TYR A 84 -9.31 0.96 0.08
N VAL A 85 -9.50 1.05 -1.22
CA VAL A 85 -8.41 1.11 -2.21
C VAL A 85 -8.46 2.47 -2.89
N LEU A 86 -7.41 3.25 -2.75
CA LEU A 86 -7.37 4.63 -3.20
C LEU A 86 -6.10 4.89 -4.01
N MET A 87 -6.23 5.56 -5.14
CA MET A 87 -5.10 6.07 -5.91
C MET A 87 -5.20 7.59 -5.97
N ILE A 88 -4.21 8.28 -5.44
CA ILE A 88 -4.18 9.75 -5.40
C ILE A 88 -2.92 10.24 -6.13
N GLY A 89 -1.74 10.15 -5.50
CA GLY A 89 -0.46 10.38 -6.14
C GLY A 89 -0.09 11.84 -6.42
N ASP A 90 -0.83 12.80 -5.90
CA ASP A 90 -0.59 14.23 -6.17
C ASP A 90 0.38 14.89 -5.19
N GLY A 91 0.91 14.14 -4.23
CA GLY A 91 1.70 14.66 -3.13
C GLY A 91 3.14 15.02 -3.47
N ASP A 92 3.68 14.53 -4.59
CA ASP A 92 5.04 14.82 -5.01
C ASP A 92 5.14 14.99 -6.53
N LYS A 93 6.27 15.53 -6.98
CA LYS A 93 6.49 15.83 -8.40
C LYS A 93 6.64 14.60 -9.29
N PHE A 94 6.95 13.45 -8.73
CA PHE A 94 7.19 12.23 -9.52
C PHE A 94 5.91 11.44 -9.76
N GLN A 95 4.98 11.49 -8.82
CA GLN A 95 3.67 10.86 -8.92
C GLN A 95 3.72 9.37 -9.32
N HIS A 96 4.72 8.65 -8.84
CA HIS A 96 4.87 7.22 -9.15
C HIS A 96 3.63 6.45 -8.70
N LEU A 97 2.96 5.76 -9.61
CA LEU A 97 1.69 5.09 -9.37
C LEU A 97 1.75 4.13 -8.18
N HIS A 98 0.88 4.35 -7.22
CA HIS A 98 0.68 3.47 -6.07
C HIS A 98 -0.76 3.53 -5.59
N PHE A 99 -1.18 2.45 -4.93
CA PHE A 99 -2.51 2.32 -4.37
C PHE A 99 -2.43 2.24 -2.86
N HIS A 100 -3.22 3.04 -2.17
CA HIS A 100 -3.39 2.97 -0.72
C HIS A 100 -4.41 1.91 -0.37
N LEU A 101 -4.07 1.04 0.58
CA LEU A 101 -4.95 0.02 1.14
C LEU A 101 -5.20 0.37 2.61
N ILE A 102 -6.44 0.68 2.95
CA ILE A 102 -6.80 1.08 4.31
C ILE A 102 -7.94 0.20 4.80
N PRO A 103 -7.69 -0.70 5.78
CA PRO A 103 -8.76 -1.52 6.32
C PRO A 103 -9.80 -0.63 6.99
N LYS A 104 -11.08 -0.91 6.72
CA LYS A 104 -12.16 -0.19 7.37
C LYS A 104 -12.30 -0.68 8.80
N HIS A 105 -11.54 -0.07 9.70
CA HIS A 105 -11.64 -0.34 11.14
C HIS A 105 -13.05 -0.06 11.65
N ARG A 106 -13.47 -0.80 12.69
CA ARG A 106 -14.81 -0.66 13.26
C ARG A 106 -15.10 0.72 13.79
N TYR A 107 -14.09 1.46 14.24
CA TYR A 107 -14.22 2.83 14.73
C TYR A 107 -14.39 3.88 13.63
N LEU A 108 -14.16 3.53 12.36
CA LEU A 108 -14.32 4.46 11.25
C LEU A 108 -15.82 4.60 10.89
N PRO A 109 -16.30 5.85 10.73
CA PRO A 109 -17.69 6.07 10.36
C PRO A 109 -18.00 5.57 8.94
N SER A 110 -19.22 5.09 8.73
CA SER A 110 -19.71 4.65 7.42
C SER A 110 -20.46 5.80 6.73
N MET A 111 -19.77 6.88 6.39
CA MET A 111 -20.41 8.13 5.94
C MET A 111 -20.00 8.53 4.50
N GLY A 112 -19.82 7.57 3.60
CA GLY A 112 -19.53 7.87 2.20
C GLY A 112 -18.30 8.78 2.04
N VAL A 113 -18.44 9.88 1.35
CA VAL A 113 -17.33 10.79 1.04
C VAL A 113 -16.67 11.42 2.27
N TYR A 114 -17.39 11.56 3.37
CA TYR A 114 -16.81 12.07 4.63
C TYR A 114 -15.81 11.08 5.23
N CYS A 115 -15.97 9.79 4.96
CA CYS A 115 -15.02 8.77 5.38
C CYS A 115 -13.67 9.00 4.72
N PHE A 116 -13.64 9.45 3.48
CA PHE A 116 -12.40 9.71 2.74
C PHE A 116 -11.48 10.69 3.49
N GLN A 117 -12.02 11.80 3.95
CA GLN A 117 -11.26 12.77 4.73
C GLN A 117 -10.71 12.13 6.01
N LYS A 118 -11.52 11.36 6.72
CA LYS A 118 -11.13 10.68 7.97
C LYS A 118 -10.04 9.64 7.78
N LEU A 119 -9.92 9.02 6.62
CA LEU A 119 -8.89 8.01 6.35
C LEU A 119 -7.47 8.58 6.47
N PHE A 120 -7.28 9.84 6.12
CA PHE A 120 -5.99 10.52 6.13
C PHE A 120 -5.78 11.43 7.35
N GLU A 121 -6.80 11.59 8.19
CA GLU A 121 -6.66 12.21 9.50
C GLU A 121 -6.04 11.16 10.45
N ALA A 122 -4.75 11.27 10.67
CA ALA A 122 -4.07 10.37 11.58
C ALA A 122 -4.21 10.87 13.02
N GLU A 123 -4.82 10.07 13.85
CA GLU A 123 -4.80 10.22 15.30
C GLU A 123 -4.22 8.94 15.94
N PRO A 124 -3.07 9.02 16.52
CA PRO A 124 -2.08 10.08 16.37
C PRO A 124 -1.38 10.02 15.00
N ASN A 125 -1.12 11.16 14.40
CA ASN A 125 -0.31 11.24 13.19
C ASN A 125 1.15 11.04 13.56
N ARG A 126 1.52 9.81 13.83
CA ARG A 126 2.88 9.45 14.18
C ARG A 126 3.46 8.53 13.12
N GLU A 127 4.74 8.69 12.93
CA GLU A 127 5.54 7.77 12.16
C GLU A 127 5.66 6.44 12.92
N THR A 128 5.36 5.34 12.25
CA THR A 128 5.53 4.02 12.83
C THR A 128 7.02 3.64 12.77
N PRO A 129 7.66 3.27 13.89
CA PRO A 129 9.06 2.85 13.88
C PRO A 129 9.32 1.72 12.89
N LEU A 130 10.51 1.71 12.30
CA LEU A 130 10.89 0.76 11.26
C LEU A 130 10.78 -0.70 11.71
N ASP A 131 11.26 -1.01 12.90
CA ASP A 131 11.18 -2.36 13.48
C ASP A 131 9.73 -2.83 13.67
N GLU A 132 8.85 -1.93 14.11
CA GLU A 132 7.42 -2.20 14.24
C GLU A 132 6.78 -2.46 12.85
N ARG A 133 7.10 -1.64 11.85
CA ARG A 133 6.62 -1.84 10.47
C ARG A 133 7.09 -3.19 9.91
N ASN A 134 8.35 -3.52 10.11
CA ASN A 134 8.90 -4.79 9.63
C ASN A 134 8.27 -5.99 10.32
N ALA A 135 8.00 -5.90 11.62
CA ALA A 135 7.31 -6.97 12.37
C ALA A 135 5.87 -7.17 11.89
N LEU A 136 5.15 -6.07 11.65
CA LEU A 136 3.79 -6.11 11.09
C LEU A 136 3.80 -6.70 9.67
N ALA A 137 4.75 -6.29 8.85
CA ALA A 137 4.90 -6.80 7.49
C ALA A 137 5.14 -8.30 7.47
N ALA A 138 6.04 -8.80 8.32
CA ALA A 138 6.32 -10.22 8.46
C ALA A 138 5.07 -11.00 8.90
N LYS A 139 4.28 -10.46 9.81
CA LYS A 139 3.03 -11.07 10.27
C LYS A 139 1.99 -11.15 9.16
N ILE A 140 1.79 -10.09 8.41
CA ILE A 140 0.84 -10.07 7.29
C ILE A 140 1.30 -11.02 6.19
N LYS A 141 2.57 -11.04 5.86
CA LYS A 141 3.13 -11.99 4.89
C LYS A 141 2.86 -13.44 5.31
N ASP A 142 3.10 -13.78 6.58
CA ASP A 142 2.83 -15.10 7.11
C ASP A 142 1.35 -15.48 6.99
N MET A 143 0.44 -14.57 7.30
CA MET A 143 -1.01 -14.78 7.13
C MET A 143 -1.38 -15.04 5.68
N ILE A 144 -0.79 -14.32 4.73
CA ILE A 144 -1.01 -14.51 3.30
C ILE A 144 -0.54 -15.90 2.86
N GLU A 145 0.65 -16.30 3.28
CA GLU A 145 1.26 -17.59 2.90
C GLU A 145 0.53 -18.79 3.47
N ARG A 146 -0.12 -18.64 4.63
CA ARG A 146 -0.93 -19.70 5.26
C ARG A 146 -2.34 -19.82 4.69
N GLY A 147 -2.87 -18.73 4.18
CA GLY A 147 -4.21 -18.69 3.59
C GLY A 147 -4.26 -19.23 2.20
#